data_d0db88b7c7197ce369b4af30ac563aa0
#
_entry.id   d0db88b7c7197ce369b4af30ac563aa0
#
_cell.length_a   1.000
_cell.length_b   1.000
_cell.length_c   1.000
_cell.angle_alpha   90.00
_cell.angle_beta   90.00
_cell.angle_gamma   90.00
#
_symmetry.space_group_name_H-M   'P 1'
#
loop_
_entity.id
_entity.type
_entity.pdbx_description
1 polymer ?
#
loop_
_entity_poly.entity_id
_entity_poly.type
_entity_poly.pdbx_seq_one_letter_code
_entity_poly.pdbx_strand_id
1 'polypeptide(L)'
;RQEKMIDKFKEIAPVFNVENDYNNYYPSFQQNVTALGQIFGKENVAKEKLSALESKIDQVAKDAKGKTALLVLVNESKISAFGDGSRYGMVYQKFGFKPIDDSIKSSTHGQSVGFEYILEKNPDFLLVVDRTAAITEKANNAQKVLDNDIIKQTKAYKDGHIVYLDAANWYLAFGGLESMEIIAQELDRAVKK
;
A
#
# COMPACT_ATOMS: atom_id res chain seq x y z
N ARG A 1 16.55 6.59 3.60
CA ARG A 1 17.35 6.29 4.80
C ARG A 1 18.84 6.28 4.48
N GLN A 2 19.24 5.70 3.34
CA GLN A 2 20.64 5.59 2.91
C GLN A 2 21.15 6.81 2.15
N GLU A 3 20.31 7.74 1.77
CA GLU A 3 20.63 8.93 0.96
C GLU A 3 21.89 9.68 1.46
N LYS A 4 21.96 9.88 2.78
CA LYS A 4 23.11 10.53 3.43
C LYS A 4 24.42 9.73 3.38
N MET A 5 24.35 8.47 2.93
CA MET A 5 25.51 7.56 2.84
C MET A 5 25.91 7.27 1.39
N ILE A 6 25.20 7.80 0.40
CA ILE A 6 25.46 7.51 -1.03
C ILE A 6 26.90 7.82 -1.41
N ASP A 7 27.45 8.94 -0.97
CA ASP A 7 28.83 9.32 -1.30
C ASP A 7 29.85 8.34 -0.71
N LYS A 8 29.63 7.86 0.51
CA LYS A 8 30.46 6.81 1.12
C LYS A 8 30.36 5.47 0.38
N PHE A 9 29.18 5.12 -0.12
CA PHE A 9 29.01 3.90 -0.94
C PHE A 9 29.72 4.02 -2.29
N LYS A 10 29.72 5.21 -2.91
CA LYS A 10 30.44 5.49 -4.16
C LYS A 10 31.96 5.34 -4.06
N GLU A 11 32.53 5.52 -2.86
CA GLU A 11 33.95 5.27 -2.61
C GLU A 11 34.29 3.77 -2.69
N ILE A 12 33.30 2.89 -2.54
CA ILE A 12 33.48 1.43 -2.53
C ILE A 12 33.18 0.84 -3.93
N ALA A 13 32.06 1.24 -4.54
CA ALA A 13 31.58 0.72 -5.82
C ALA A 13 30.60 1.68 -6.50
N PRO A 14 30.30 1.49 -7.80
CA PRO A 14 29.20 2.19 -8.46
C PRO A 14 27.88 1.99 -7.71
N VAL A 15 27.12 3.06 -7.50
CA VAL A 15 25.87 3.05 -6.74
C VAL A 15 24.69 3.32 -7.66
N PHE A 16 23.72 2.41 -7.66
CA PHE A 16 22.39 2.64 -8.21
C PHE A 16 21.40 2.88 -7.06
N ASN A 17 20.84 4.09 -6.99
CA ASN A 17 19.85 4.44 -5.98
C ASN A 17 18.45 4.11 -6.47
N VAL A 18 17.76 3.19 -5.79
CA VAL A 18 16.36 2.86 -6.06
C VAL A 18 15.47 3.77 -5.22
N GLU A 19 14.73 4.64 -5.86
CA GLU A 19 13.83 5.59 -5.21
C GLU A 19 12.41 5.44 -5.78
N ASN A 20 11.42 5.47 -4.90
CA ASN A 20 10.02 5.46 -5.30
C ASN A 20 9.40 6.84 -5.01
N ASP A 21 8.87 7.48 -6.04
CA ASP A 21 8.11 8.72 -5.92
C ASP A 21 6.67 8.40 -5.49
N TYR A 22 6.28 8.81 -4.30
CA TYR A 22 4.94 8.54 -3.78
C TYR A 22 3.81 9.27 -4.54
N ASN A 23 4.12 10.38 -5.21
CA ASN A 23 3.15 11.07 -6.06
C ASN A 23 3.01 10.40 -7.43
N ASN A 24 4.01 9.60 -7.84
CA ASN A 24 4.07 8.90 -9.11
C ASN A 24 4.65 7.49 -8.93
N TYR A 25 4.05 6.75 -7.97
CA TYR A 25 4.64 5.53 -7.43
C TYR A 25 4.84 4.45 -8.51
N TYR A 26 3.78 4.09 -9.24
CA TYR A 26 3.84 2.97 -10.18
C TYR A 26 4.81 3.22 -11.34
N PRO A 27 4.83 4.38 -11.99
CA PRO A 27 5.86 4.69 -12.99
C PRO A 27 7.29 4.66 -12.46
N SER A 28 7.55 5.18 -11.25
CA SER A 28 8.89 5.11 -10.65
C SER A 28 9.30 3.68 -10.32
N PHE A 29 8.37 2.86 -9.85
CA PHE A 29 8.58 1.41 -9.67
C PHE A 29 8.93 0.71 -10.98
N GLN A 30 8.18 0.97 -12.08
CA GLN A 30 8.47 0.39 -13.40
C GLN A 30 9.87 0.79 -13.90
N GLN A 31 10.28 2.05 -13.73
CA GLN A 31 11.62 2.52 -14.09
C GLN A 31 12.70 1.79 -13.30
N ASN A 32 12.52 1.63 -11.99
CA ASN A 32 13.46 0.92 -11.12
C ASN A 32 13.62 -0.54 -11.55
N VAL A 33 12.51 -1.26 -11.79
CA VAL A 33 12.54 -2.66 -12.24
C VAL A 33 13.21 -2.78 -13.61
N THR A 34 12.92 -1.88 -14.53
CA THR A 34 13.54 -1.86 -15.87
C THR A 34 15.04 -1.63 -15.79
N ALA A 35 15.48 -0.66 -14.98
CA ALA A 35 16.91 -0.38 -14.78
C ALA A 35 17.65 -1.56 -14.15
N LEU A 36 17.04 -2.21 -13.14
CA LEU A 36 17.60 -3.45 -12.55
C LEU A 36 17.68 -4.57 -13.59
N GLY A 37 16.66 -4.72 -14.44
CA GLY A 37 16.69 -5.65 -15.58
C GLY A 37 17.90 -5.41 -16.48
N GLN A 38 18.19 -4.16 -16.83
CA GLN A 38 19.35 -3.76 -17.63
C GLN A 38 20.68 -4.07 -16.93
N ILE A 39 20.80 -3.68 -15.64
CA ILE A 39 22.02 -3.90 -14.86
C ILE A 39 22.39 -5.40 -14.78
N PHE A 40 21.39 -6.27 -14.70
CA PHE A 40 21.60 -7.72 -14.55
C PHE A 40 21.42 -8.53 -15.84
N GLY A 41 21.24 -7.88 -17.00
CA GLY A 41 21.00 -8.56 -18.30
C GLY A 41 19.70 -9.41 -18.26
N LYS A 42 18.65 -8.91 -17.62
CA LYS A 42 17.36 -9.56 -17.43
C LYS A 42 16.18 -8.72 -17.96
N GLU A 43 16.42 -7.96 -19.02
CA GLU A 43 15.44 -7.02 -19.57
C GLU A 43 14.13 -7.71 -19.98
N ASN A 44 14.24 -8.89 -20.62
CA ASN A 44 13.06 -9.65 -21.03
C ASN A 44 12.25 -10.14 -19.83
N VAL A 45 12.92 -10.60 -18.77
CA VAL A 45 12.26 -11.03 -17.52
C VAL A 45 11.56 -9.86 -16.86
N ALA A 46 12.24 -8.72 -16.74
CA ALA A 46 11.65 -7.50 -16.18
C ALA A 46 10.40 -7.07 -16.95
N LYS A 47 10.49 -7.03 -18.28
CA LYS A 47 9.37 -6.67 -19.16
C LYS A 47 8.18 -7.62 -19.01
N GLU A 48 8.41 -8.92 -19.04
CA GLU A 48 7.38 -9.95 -18.88
C GLU A 48 6.67 -9.82 -17.54
N LYS A 49 7.43 -9.71 -16.45
CA LYS A 49 6.90 -9.57 -15.08
C LYS A 49 6.10 -8.28 -14.91
N LEU A 50 6.59 -7.14 -15.41
CA LEU A 50 5.88 -5.87 -15.39
C LEU A 50 4.57 -5.94 -16.19
N SER A 51 4.57 -6.55 -17.37
CA SER A 51 3.35 -6.70 -18.20
C SER A 51 2.30 -7.57 -17.51
N ALA A 52 2.71 -8.69 -16.90
CA ALA A 52 1.81 -9.57 -16.16
C ALA A 52 1.21 -8.87 -14.93
N LEU A 53 2.04 -8.13 -14.19
CA LEU A 53 1.60 -7.35 -13.04
C LEU A 53 0.63 -6.25 -13.45
N GLU A 54 0.92 -5.50 -14.53
CA GLU A 54 0.04 -4.45 -15.04
C GLU A 54 -1.35 -4.99 -15.40
N SER A 55 -1.40 -6.11 -16.12
CA SER A 55 -2.67 -6.75 -16.48
C SER A 55 -3.51 -7.11 -15.25
N LYS A 56 -2.87 -7.57 -14.18
CA LYS A 56 -3.52 -7.89 -12.91
C LYS A 56 -4.03 -6.63 -12.20
N ILE A 57 -3.22 -5.59 -12.15
CA ILE A 57 -3.60 -4.29 -11.55
C ILE A 57 -4.79 -3.69 -12.32
N ASP A 58 -4.77 -3.71 -13.65
CA ASP A 58 -5.85 -3.17 -14.47
C ASP A 58 -7.16 -3.94 -14.26
N GLN A 59 -7.09 -5.25 -14.00
CA GLN A 59 -8.28 -6.03 -13.64
C GLN A 59 -8.83 -5.58 -12.28
N VAL A 60 -7.97 -5.44 -11.26
CA VAL A 60 -8.38 -4.92 -9.94
C VAL A 60 -9.00 -3.53 -10.08
N ALA A 61 -8.39 -2.66 -10.89
CA ALA A 61 -8.89 -1.30 -11.09
C ALA A 61 -10.30 -1.27 -11.73
N LYS A 62 -10.60 -2.20 -12.63
CA LYS A 62 -11.95 -2.34 -13.19
C LYS A 62 -12.96 -2.77 -12.13
N ASP A 63 -12.59 -3.74 -11.28
CA ASP A 63 -13.45 -4.31 -10.25
C ASP A 63 -13.63 -3.35 -9.05
N ALA A 64 -12.63 -2.51 -8.77
CA ALA A 64 -12.66 -1.48 -7.73
C ALA A 64 -13.37 -0.19 -8.16
N LYS A 65 -13.65 -0.02 -9.47
CA LYS A 65 -14.23 1.21 -10.00
C LYS A 65 -15.51 1.63 -9.29
N GLY A 66 -15.52 2.84 -8.76
CA GLY A 66 -16.64 3.42 -8.02
C GLY A 66 -16.73 3.02 -6.56
N LYS A 67 -15.90 2.10 -6.09
CA LYS A 67 -15.82 1.70 -4.69
C LYS A 67 -14.90 2.66 -3.92
N THR A 68 -15.36 3.14 -2.78
CA THR A 68 -14.58 4.01 -1.92
C THR A 68 -13.71 3.18 -0.97
N ALA A 69 -12.49 3.66 -0.71
CA ALA A 69 -11.61 3.04 0.28
C ALA A 69 -11.00 4.06 1.24
N LEU A 70 -10.71 3.60 2.44
CA LEU A 70 -9.83 4.25 3.39
C LEU A 70 -8.71 3.30 3.74
N LEU A 71 -7.47 3.67 3.43
CA LEU A 71 -6.31 2.92 3.89
C LEU A 71 -5.83 3.48 5.22
N VAL A 72 -5.73 2.60 6.21
CA VAL A 72 -5.23 2.92 7.55
C VAL A 72 -4.04 2.05 7.93
N LEU A 73 -3.12 2.63 8.70
CA LEU A 73 -2.05 1.91 9.36
C LEU A 73 -2.31 1.92 10.87
N VAL A 74 -2.29 0.74 11.46
CA VAL A 74 -2.42 0.55 12.91
C VAL A 74 -1.04 0.29 13.50
N ASN A 75 -0.65 1.12 14.46
CA ASN A 75 0.59 1.00 15.21
C ASN A 75 0.27 1.01 16.72
N GLU A 76 0.35 -0.14 17.36
CA GLU A 76 -0.17 -0.36 18.70
C GLU A 76 -1.67 0.03 18.75
N SER A 77 -2.04 1.04 19.52
CA SER A 77 -3.41 1.58 19.59
C SER A 77 -3.67 2.78 18.68
N LYS A 78 -2.64 3.27 17.95
CA LYS A 78 -2.75 4.46 17.12
C LYS A 78 -3.13 4.09 15.69
N ILE A 79 -4.02 4.89 15.09
CA ILE A 79 -4.47 4.74 13.71
C ILE A 79 -4.03 5.97 12.91
N SER A 80 -3.44 5.74 11.75
CA SER A 80 -3.13 6.79 10.77
C SER A 80 -3.82 6.48 9.45
N ALA A 81 -4.54 7.45 8.90
CA ALA A 81 -5.17 7.38 7.58
C ALA A 81 -4.22 7.90 6.49
N PHE A 82 -4.27 7.30 5.31
CA PHE A 82 -3.43 7.62 4.17
C PHE A 82 -4.27 8.00 2.95
N GLY A 83 -4.02 9.17 2.40
CA GLY A 83 -4.65 9.67 1.19
C GLY A 83 -3.84 9.35 -0.08
N ASP A 84 -4.29 9.91 -1.19
CA ASP A 84 -3.74 9.69 -2.53
C ASP A 84 -2.26 10.09 -2.67
N GLY A 85 -1.83 11.22 -2.14
CA GLY A 85 -0.43 11.68 -2.19
C GLY A 85 0.48 11.05 -1.12
N SER A 86 0.18 9.86 -0.61
CA SER A 86 0.93 9.19 0.44
C SER A 86 1.71 7.99 -0.07
N ARG A 87 2.50 7.36 0.80
CA ARG A 87 3.22 6.12 0.48
C ARG A 87 2.33 4.97 -0.02
N TYR A 88 1.02 5.02 0.26
CA TYR A 88 0.04 4.03 -0.17
C TYR A 88 -0.91 4.58 -1.25
N GLY A 89 -0.62 5.77 -1.78
CA GLY A 89 -1.46 6.47 -2.77
C GLY A 89 -1.76 5.66 -4.01
N MET A 90 -0.90 4.70 -4.37
CA MET A 90 -1.14 3.82 -5.51
C MET A 90 -2.45 3.02 -5.43
N VAL A 91 -2.99 2.78 -4.24
CA VAL A 91 -4.31 2.13 -4.05
C VAL A 91 -5.39 2.94 -4.77
N TYR A 92 -5.28 4.24 -4.74
CA TYR A 92 -6.19 5.16 -5.40
C TYR A 92 -5.76 5.46 -6.85
N GLN A 93 -4.48 5.79 -7.05
CA GLN A 93 -3.94 6.24 -8.33
C GLN A 93 -3.91 5.12 -9.39
N LYS A 94 -3.67 3.87 -8.99
CA LYS A 94 -3.43 2.77 -9.92
C LYS A 94 -4.40 1.59 -9.75
N PHE A 95 -4.78 1.25 -8.51
CA PHE A 95 -5.73 0.15 -8.24
C PHE A 95 -7.21 0.57 -8.31
N GLY A 96 -7.50 1.84 -8.61
CA GLY A 96 -8.83 2.30 -9.02
C GLY A 96 -9.85 2.51 -7.90
N PHE A 97 -9.48 2.34 -6.63
CA PHE A 97 -10.34 2.75 -5.53
C PHE A 97 -10.47 4.28 -5.49
N LYS A 98 -11.66 4.75 -5.12
CA LYS A 98 -11.87 6.17 -4.87
C LYS A 98 -11.48 6.48 -3.42
N PRO A 99 -10.61 7.48 -3.16
CA PRO A 99 -10.37 7.91 -1.79
C PRO A 99 -11.68 8.43 -1.18
N ILE A 100 -11.99 8.00 0.05
CA ILE A 100 -13.21 8.46 0.73
C ILE A 100 -13.08 9.89 1.25
N ASP A 101 -11.85 10.36 1.41
CA ASP A 101 -11.54 11.72 1.86
C ASP A 101 -10.32 12.28 1.13
N ASP A 102 -10.56 13.28 0.27
CA ASP A 102 -9.51 13.95 -0.50
C ASP A 102 -8.76 15.02 0.34
N SER A 103 -9.22 15.28 1.57
CA SER A 103 -8.58 16.26 2.46
C SER A 103 -7.40 15.71 3.26
N ILE A 104 -7.16 14.39 3.21
CA ILE A 104 -6.01 13.76 3.89
C ILE A 104 -4.73 14.28 3.25
N LYS A 105 -3.93 15.01 4.01
CA LYS A 105 -2.67 15.60 3.53
C LYS A 105 -1.67 14.54 3.14
N SER A 106 -0.97 14.80 2.03
CA SER A 106 0.18 13.98 1.62
C SER A 106 1.21 13.89 2.75
N SER A 107 1.51 12.68 3.20
CA SER A 107 2.45 12.43 4.29
C SER A 107 2.99 10.99 4.24
N THR A 108 4.27 10.82 4.57
CA THR A 108 4.89 9.51 4.77
C THR A 108 4.38 8.78 6.02
N HIS A 109 3.81 9.51 6.98
CA HIS A 109 3.36 8.97 8.28
C HIS A 109 1.83 8.88 8.39
N GLY A 110 1.09 9.41 7.42
CA GLY A 110 -0.35 9.50 7.44
C GLY A 110 -0.88 10.57 8.41
N GLN A 111 -2.19 10.71 8.44
CA GLN A 111 -2.92 11.61 9.34
C GLN A 111 -3.47 10.79 10.51
N SER A 112 -3.17 11.17 11.75
CA SER A 112 -3.74 10.52 12.95
C SER A 112 -5.25 10.68 12.99
N VAL A 113 -5.98 9.58 13.16
CA VAL A 113 -7.44 9.54 13.19
C VAL A 113 -7.95 8.64 14.32
N GLY A 114 -9.22 8.87 14.74
CA GLY A 114 -9.94 8.00 15.68
C GLY A 114 -10.90 7.05 14.96
N PHE A 115 -11.57 6.20 15.74
CA PHE A 115 -12.61 5.30 15.23
C PHE A 115 -13.81 6.06 14.70
N GLU A 116 -14.15 7.19 15.33
CA GLU A 116 -15.25 8.07 14.96
C GLU A 116 -15.06 8.65 13.55
N TYR A 117 -13.81 9.00 13.20
CA TYR A 117 -13.48 9.44 11.85
C TYR A 117 -13.77 8.35 10.81
N ILE A 118 -13.38 7.10 11.10
CA ILE A 118 -13.64 5.97 10.18
C ILE A 118 -15.14 5.76 10.02
N LEU A 119 -15.90 5.85 11.11
CA LEU A 119 -17.36 5.74 11.08
C LEU A 119 -18.02 6.89 10.32
N GLU A 120 -17.58 8.13 10.54
CA GLU A 120 -18.10 9.31 9.84
C GLU A 120 -17.87 9.23 8.33
N LYS A 121 -16.65 8.86 7.90
CA LYS A 121 -16.32 8.71 6.48
C LYS A 121 -16.97 7.49 5.86
N ASN A 122 -17.15 6.43 6.60
CA ASN A 122 -17.90 5.22 6.25
C ASN A 122 -17.58 4.64 4.86
N PRO A 123 -16.33 4.29 4.59
CA PRO A 123 -15.88 3.78 3.28
C PRO A 123 -16.50 2.42 2.95
N ASP A 124 -16.57 2.07 1.64
CA ASP A 124 -16.93 0.73 1.20
C ASP A 124 -15.88 -0.30 1.63
N PHE A 125 -14.60 0.07 1.57
CA PHE A 125 -13.47 -0.77 1.98
C PHE A 125 -12.61 -0.07 3.03
N LEU A 126 -12.31 -0.77 4.12
CA LEU A 126 -11.29 -0.39 5.08
C LEU A 126 -10.07 -1.28 4.88
N LEU A 127 -9.01 -0.73 4.27
CA LEU A 127 -7.76 -1.42 4.01
C LEU A 127 -6.80 -1.18 5.17
N VAL A 128 -6.35 -2.24 5.82
CA VAL A 128 -5.65 -2.15 7.12
C VAL A 128 -4.24 -2.73 7.03
N VAL A 129 -3.25 -1.89 7.29
CA VAL A 129 -1.83 -2.30 7.45
C VAL A 129 -1.51 -2.38 8.94
N ASP A 130 -1.15 -3.55 9.44
CA ASP A 130 -0.74 -3.77 10.83
C ASP A 130 0.78 -3.57 10.98
N ARG A 131 1.21 -2.34 11.33
CA ARG A 131 2.62 -2.05 11.55
C ARG A 131 3.18 -2.85 12.72
N THR A 132 2.41 -3.02 13.78
CA THR A 132 2.85 -3.75 14.97
C THR A 132 3.17 -5.20 14.62
N ALA A 133 2.31 -5.85 13.85
CA ALA A 133 2.56 -7.22 13.37
C ALA A 133 3.78 -7.28 12.42
N ALA A 134 4.02 -6.25 11.61
CA ALA A 134 5.15 -6.22 10.69
C ALA A 134 6.53 -6.15 11.38
N ILE A 135 6.62 -5.54 12.57
CA ILE A 135 7.91 -5.25 13.23
C ILE A 135 8.09 -5.93 14.59
N THR A 136 7.08 -6.67 15.04
CA THR A 136 7.09 -7.40 16.32
C THR A 136 6.48 -8.79 16.13
N GLU A 137 6.55 -9.63 17.16
CA GLU A 137 5.88 -10.94 17.17
C GLU A 137 4.38 -10.87 17.54
N LYS A 138 3.82 -9.65 17.68
CA LYS A 138 2.41 -9.44 18.06
C LYS A 138 1.51 -9.54 16.83
N ALA A 139 1.20 -10.75 16.42
CA ALA A 139 0.24 -11.00 15.35
C ALA A 139 -1.17 -10.47 15.70
N ASN A 140 -1.91 -10.06 14.68
CA ASN A 140 -3.31 -9.62 14.76
C ASN A 140 -3.56 -8.42 15.69
N ASN A 141 -2.58 -7.50 15.83
CA ASN A 141 -2.78 -6.32 16.65
C ASN A 141 -3.89 -5.42 16.09
N ALA A 142 -3.89 -5.19 14.78
CA ALA A 142 -4.90 -4.35 14.13
C ALA A 142 -6.33 -4.92 14.30
N GLN A 143 -6.50 -6.24 14.19
CA GLN A 143 -7.80 -6.87 14.41
C GLN A 143 -8.33 -6.58 15.82
N LYS A 144 -7.47 -6.71 16.85
CA LYS A 144 -7.84 -6.44 18.23
C LYS A 144 -8.20 -4.96 18.45
N VAL A 145 -7.46 -4.04 17.84
CA VAL A 145 -7.70 -2.59 17.95
C VAL A 145 -9.02 -2.20 17.29
N LEU A 146 -9.30 -2.77 16.11
CA LEU A 146 -10.50 -2.45 15.33
C LEU A 146 -11.75 -3.26 15.76
N ASP A 147 -11.62 -4.24 16.66
CA ASP A 147 -12.77 -4.96 17.21
C ASP A 147 -13.45 -4.16 18.32
N ASN A 148 -14.23 -3.17 17.93
CA ASN A 148 -14.99 -2.32 18.86
C ASN A 148 -16.34 -1.91 18.25
N ASP A 149 -17.26 -1.41 19.09
CA ASP A 149 -18.63 -1.11 18.71
C ASP A 149 -18.76 0.03 17.70
N ILE A 150 -17.77 0.94 17.61
CA ILE A 150 -17.77 2.04 16.63
C ILE A 150 -17.47 1.46 15.25
N ILE A 151 -16.43 0.67 15.12
CA ILE A 151 -16.04 0.04 13.84
C ILE A 151 -17.13 -0.93 13.34
N LYS A 152 -17.79 -1.66 14.26
CA LYS A 152 -18.91 -2.58 13.91
C LYS A 152 -20.11 -1.87 13.28
N GLN A 153 -20.22 -0.56 13.43
CA GLN A 153 -21.28 0.24 12.80
C GLN A 153 -20.96 0.65 11.36
N THR A 154 -19.70 0.57 10.95
CA THR A 154 -19.26 0.97 9.60
C THR A 154 -19.82 0.03 8.52
N LYS A 155 -19.97 0.58 7.30
CA LYS A 155 -20.34 -0.20 6.11
C LYS A 155 -19.31 -1.29 5.83
N ALA A 156 -18.02 -0.95 5.85
CA ALA A 156 -16.95 -1.90 5.62
C ALA A 156 -16.99 -3.10 6.58
N TYR A 157 -17.38 -2.92 7.84
CA TYR A 157 -17.56 -4.04 8.76
C TYR A 157 -18.78 -4.89 8.39
N LYS A 158 -19.93 -4.26 8.17
CA LYS A 158 -21.21 -4.96 7.88
C LYS A 158 -21.14 -5.76 6.59
N ASP A 159 -20.43 -5.26 5.59
CA ASP A 159 -20.29 -5.89 4.27
C ASP A 159 -19.11 -6.90 4.23
N GLY A 160 -18.34 -7.03 5.32
CA GLY A 160 -17.16 -7.91 5.37
C GLY A 160 -15.95 -7.38 4.59
N HIS A 161 -15.89 -6.08 4.35
CA HIS A 161 -14.86 -5.39 3.57
C HIS A 161 -13.78 -4.72 4.43
N ILE A 162 -13.59 -5.14 5.68
CA ILE A 162 -12.35 -4.84 6.40
C ILE A 162 -11.30 -5.83 5.94
N VAL A 163 -10.27 -5.33 5.24
CA VAL A 163 -9.22 -6.13 4.61
C VAL A 163 -7.92 -5.92 5.38
N TYR A 164 -7.51 -6.93 6.14
CA TYR A 164 -6.21 -6.92 6.80
C TYR A 164 -5.16 -7.39 5.81
N LEU A 165 -4.30 -6.46 5.43
CA LEU A 165 -3.28 -6.62 4.40
C LEU A 165 -2.03 -7.30 4.97
N ASP A 166 -1.26 -8.01 4.14
CA ASP A 166 0.01 -8.61 4.56
C ASP A 166 0.98 -7.55 5.09
N ALA A 167 1.18 -7.55 6.40
CA ALA A 167 1.92 -6.52 7.10
C ALA A 167 3.37 -6.39 6.61
N ALA A 168 4.02 -7.50 6.28
CA ALA A 168 5.41 -7.51 5.82
C ALA A 168 5.53 -6.89 4.42
N ASN A 169 4.67 -7.28 3.48
CA ASN A 169 4.70 -6.76 2.12
C ASN A 169 4.28 -5.29 2.04
N TRP A 170 3.29 -4.87 2.83
CA TRP A 170 2.82 -3.49 2.80
C TRP A 170 3.67 -2.52 3.61
N TYR A 171 4.34 -3.00 4.66
CA TYR A 171 5.11 -2.10 5.52
C TYR A 171 6.62 -2.17 5.30
N LEU A 172 7.20 -3.37 5.13
CA LEU A 172 8.64 -3.60 5.05
C LEU A 172 9.14 -3.75 3.60
N ALA A 173 8.49 -4.61 2.80
CA ALA A 173 8.95 -5.01 1.48
C ALA A 173 8.26 -4.26 0.32
N PHE A 174 7.58 -3.16 0.62
CA PHE A 174 6.86 -2.36 -0.35
C PHE A 174 7.81 -1.83 -1.46
N GLY A 175 7.56 -2.21 -2.71
CA GLY A 175 8.31 -1.72 -3.88
C GLY A 175 9.14 -2.74 -4.65
N GLY A 176 9.14 -4.02 -4.25
CA GLY A 176 9.71 -5.10 -5.06
C GLY A 176 8.66 -5.73 -6.00
N LEU A 177 9.10 -6.44 -7.06
CA LEU A 177 8.19 -7.14 -7.98
C LEU A 177 7.30 -8.14 -7.26
N GLU A 178 7.88 -9.00 -6.43
CA GLU A 178 7.15 -10.04 -5.70
C GLU A 178 6.14 -9.43 -4.72
N SER A 179 6.53 -8.41 -3.96
CA SER A 179 5.61 -7.72 -3.06
C SER A 179 4.47 -7.03 -3.80
N MET A 180 4.73 -6.45 -4.97
CA MET A 180 3.68 -5.85 -5.81
C MET A 180 2.72 -6.89 -6.39
N GLU A 181 3.22 -8.09 -6.75
CA GLU A 181 2.35 -9.20 -7.16
C GLU A 181 1.44 -9.65 -6.01
N ILE A 182 1.96 -9.75 -4.78
CA ILE A 182 1.18 -10.10 -3.59
C ILE A 182 0.12 -9.03 -3.29
N ILE A 183 0.51 -7.76 -3.32
CA ILE A 183 -0.40 -6.61 -3.14
C ILE A 183 -1.55 -6.66 -4.14
N ALA A 184 -1.25 -6.88 -5.43
CA ALA A 184 -2.28 -6.98 -6.46
C ALA A 184 -3.21 -8.18 -6.22
N GLN A 185 -2.68 -9.32 -5.77
CA GLN A 185 -3.50 -10.50 -5.44
C GLN A 185 -4.41 -10.26 -4.23
N GLU A 186 -3.93 -9.56 -3.21
CA GLU A 186 -4.75 -9.24 -2.02
C GLU A 186 -5.90 -8.32 -2.38
N LEU A 187 -5.63 -7.26 -3.15
CA LEU A 187 -6.68 -6.34 -3.59
C LEU A 187 -7.66 -7.00 -4.56
N ASP A 188 -7.19 -7.89 -5.45
CA ASP A 188 -8.08 -8.69 -6.33
C ASP A 188 -9.05 -9.56 -5.51
N ARG A 189 -8.56 -10.23 -4.47
CA ARG A 189 -9.41 -11.02 -3.56
C ARG A 189 -10.39 -10.14 -2.79
N ALA A 190 -9.96 -8.94 -2.39
CA ALA A 190 -10.79 -8.01 -1.64
C ALA A 190 -11.99 -7.53 -2.46
N VAL A 191 -11.77 -7.11 -3.71
CA VAL A 191 -12.83 -6.55 -4.56
C VAL A 191 -13.83 -7.58 -5.07
N LYS A 192 -13.51 -8.89 -4.99
CA LYS A 192 -14.35 -10.01 -5.43
C LYS A 192 -15.18 -10.65 -4.32
N LYS A 193 -15.02 -10.20 -3.08
CA LYS A 193 -15.88 -10.61 -1.96
C LYS A 193 -17.22 -9.89 -2.00
#